data_c7e916a72de1efcf0804129b401bfeef
#
_entry.id   c7e916a72de1efcf0804129b401bfeef
#
_cell.length_a   1.000
_cell.length_b   1.000
_cell.length_c   1.000
_cell.angle_alpha   90.00
_cell.angle_beta   90.00
_cell.angle_gamma   90.00
#
_symmetry.space_group_name_H-M   'P 1'
#
loop_
_entity.id
_entity.type
_entity.pdbx_description
1 polymer ?
#
loop_
_entity_poly.entity_id
_entity_poly.type
_entity_poly.pdbx_seq_one_letter_code
_entity_poly.pdbx_strand_id
1 'polypeptide(L)'
;MDPGTLRNRLRGIVDPRGKGQVNSTSLPADPATVPGDELAPGHSTGSRTGSTLEHVLGGEWRSRDQGRSFVVRRRIDPDTAYGRTRVGEFGSRLSEAQDGASLLATGGPRGPFLFFDLETTGLSGGAGTHAFLVGCAWFDADGAFLTEQHLMTDYGAERGMLSVVAEDLAQAGALVTFNGKSFDAPVIETRYLFHRLSSPCSQIPHVDVLHPARRFWGADPVLGCSLVALERQLLGARRVGDVPGFEIPARYFQFVRTGDAQPLADVFEHNRLDLLSLAGLTARLLALVTTGPASTHDEREALALGRVYERAGDPRAEAAYERAIELADAALQRGGQKRRNEADWMSTPQGVRIEALRALALTLRRARRFGDAAVRWRQLVDFPNCPQQIRRESTEALAIHHEHRERDLAAAKMFALKSLEVGPETAWGDAVRHRLARIERKLKVSERPLFPSSPSQPSCGSPTSGHRTSS
;
A
#
# COMPACT_ATOMS: atom_id res chain seq x y z
N MET A 1 -10.76 26.12 -5.92
CA MET A 1 -11.25 24.78 -6.34
C MET A 1 -12.75 24.84 -6.50
N ASP A 2 -13.20 24.51 -7.69
CA ASP A 2 -14.59 24.63 -8.11
C ASP A 2 -15.50 23.61 -7.41
N PRO A 3 -16.65 24.00 -6.85
CA PRO A 3 -17.62 23.11 -6.18
C PRO A 3 -18.22 22.02 -7.09
N GLY A 4 -18.10 22.15 -8.40
CA GLY A 4 -18.56 21.16 -9.38
C GLY A 4 -17.79 19.85 -9.38
N THR A 5 -16.51 19.89 -9.00
CA THR A 5 -15.60 18.72 -9.04
C THR A 5 -15.84 17.75 -7.87
N LEU A 6 -16.36 18.24 -6.74
CA LEU A 6 -16.66 17.41 -5.57
C LEU A 6 -17.94 16.57 -5.77
N ARG A 7 -18.93 17.15 -6.46
CA ARG A 7 -20.23 16.48 -6.71
C ARG A 7 -20.14 15.30 -7.69
N ASN A 8 -19.21 15.34 -8.62
CA ASN A 8 -19.01 14.26 -9.61
C ASN A 8 -18.21 13.07 -9.03
N ARG A 9 -17.36 13.28 -8.02
CA ARG A 9 -16.63 12.18 -7.32
C ARG A 9 -17.52 11.37 -6.41
N LEU A 10 -18.59 11.94 -5.89
CA LEU A 10 -19.54 11.24 -4.99
C LEU A 10 -20.59 10.40 -5.74
N ARG A 11 -20.82 10.64 -7.04
CA ARG A 11 -21.76 9.84 -7.84
C ARG A 11 -21.23 8.46 -8.27
N GLY A 12 -19.94 8.20 -8.18
CA GLY A 12 -19.32 6.92 -8.57
C GLY A 12 -19.34 5.82 -7.50
N ILE A 13 -19.88 6.09 -6.30
CA ILE A 13 -19.81 5.16 -5.16
C ILE A 13 -21.13 4.43 -4.87
N VAL A 14 -22.23 4.85 -5.50
CA VAL A 14 -23.56 4.24 -5.27
C VAL A 14 -24.20 3.84 -6.59
N ASP A 15 -24.02 2.59 -7.00
CA ASP A 15 -24.88 1.93 -7.98
C ASP A 15 -25.33 0.57 -7.43
N PRO A 16 -26.57 0.46 -6.89
CA PRO A 16 -27.13 -0.82 -6.48
C PRO A 16 -28.09 -1.32 -7.58
N ARG A 17 -27.61 -2.17 -8.49
CA ARG A 17 -28.49 -3.01 -9.33
C ARG A 17 -28.72 -4.35 -8.70
N GLY A 18 -29.81 -4.46 -7.94
CA GLY A 18 -30.37 -5.71 -7.47
C GLY A 18 -31.87 -5.52 -7.27
N LYS A 19 -32.67 -5.90 -8.27
CA LYS A 19 -34.14 -5.93 -8.18
C LYS A 19 -34.57 -7.07 -7.25
N GLY A 20 -35.23 -6.73 -6.16
CA GLY A 20 -36.03 -7.63 -5.35
C GLY A 20 -37.26 -6.89 -4.83
N GLN A 21 -38.43 -7.24 -5.36
CA GLN A 21 -39.73 -6.77 -4.90
C GLN A 21 -39.96 -7.22 -3.44
N VAL A 22 -40.32 -6.29 -2.57
CA VAL A 22 -41.03 -6.63 -1.32
C VAL A 22 -42.12 -5.60 -1.07
N ASN A 23 -43.29 -6.14 -0.75
CA ASN A 23 -44.57 -5.51 -0.54
C ASN A 23 -44.59 -4.40 0.52
N SER A 24 -45.38 -3.37 0.19
CA SER A 24 -45.87 -2.34 1.08
C SER A 24 -46.76 -2.92 2.20
N THR A 25 -46.40 -2.64 3.46
CA THR A 25 -47.38 -2.67 4.55
C THR A 25 -47.19 -1.40 5.42
N SER A 26 -48.30 -0.79 5.68
CA SER A 26 -48.60 0.50 6.26
C SER A 26 -48.00 0.71 7.66
N LEU A 27 -47.54 1.95 7.92
CA LEU A 27 -47.26 2.55 9.20
C LEU A 27 -48.56 2.83 9.96
N PRO A 28 -48.63 2.69 11.27
CA PRO A 28 -49.63 3.35 12.08
C PRO A 28 -49.07 4.61 12.74
N ALA A 29 -50.02 5.55 12.95
CA ALA A 29 -49.87 6.90 13.40
C ALA A 29 -49.40 7.05 14.86
N ASP A 30 -48.86 8.27 15.14
CA ASP A 30 -48.58 8.81 16.47
C ASP A 30 -49.73 8.72 17.47
N PRO A 31 -49.45 8.62 18.75
CA PRO A 31 -50.31 9.19 19.74
C PRO A 31 -49.62 10.15 20.71
N ALA A 32 -50.16 11.37 20.72
CA ALA A 32 -50.59 12.17 21.88
C ALA A 32 -49.63 12.40 23.07
N THR A 33 -49.34 13.65 23.24
CA THR A 33 -49.02 14.42 24.47
C THR A 33 -49.67 13.90 25.74
N VAL A 34 -48.89 13.72 26.84
CA VAL A 34 -49.38 13.57 28.19
C VAL A 34 -48.58 14.49 29.14
N PRO A 35 -49.23 15.12 30.16
CA PRO A 35 -48.71 16.25 30.90
C PRO A 35 -47.72 15.87 32.01
N GLY A 36 -46.98 16.86 32.46
CA GLY A 36 -45.96 16.74 33.48
C GLY A 36 -46.49 16.31 34.86
N ASP A 37 -45.66 15.56 35.54
CA ASP A 37 -45.75 15.35 36.99
C ASP A 37 -44.39 15.62 37.62
N GLU A 38 -44.39 16.54 38.57
CA GLU A 38 -43.28 16.84 39.47
C GLU A 38 -42.95 15.62 40.30
N LEU A 39 -41.72 15.16 40.31
CA LEU A 39 -41.23 14.20 41.30
C LEU A 39 -40.00 14.74 42.02
N ALA A 40 -40.20 14.87 43.33
CA ALA A 40 -39.23 15.21 44.35
C ALA A 40 -37.98 14.29 44.36
N PRO A 41 -36.85 14.75 44.93
CA PRO A 41 -35.61 13.98 44.96
C PRO A 41 -35.67 12.86 46.00
N GLY A 42 -35.90 11.65 45.55
CA GLY A 42 -35.77 10.45 46.35
C GLY A 42 -34.33 9.92 46.33
N HIS A 43 -33.61 10.12 47.43
CA HIS A 43 -32.39 9.37 47.71
C HIS A 43 -32.75 7.89 47.90
N SER A 44 -32.37 7.06 46.93
CA SER A 44 -32.27 5.63 47.15
C SER A 44 -30.81 5.19 46.97
N THR A 45 -30.10 5.11 48.06
CA THR A 45 -28.86 4.33 48.21
C THR A 45 -29.20 2.85 48.05
N GLY A 46 -29.40 2.40 46.85
CA GLY A 46 -29.36 0.99 46.49
C GLY A 46 -27.93 0.58 46.25
N SER A 47 -27.32 -0.17 47.14
CA SER A 47 -26.05 -0.86 46.98
C SER A 47 -26.13 -1.78 45.74
N ARG A 48 -25.74 -1.28 44.56
CA ARG A 48 -25.42 -2.09 43.39
C ARG A 48 -24.02 -2.60 43.62
N THR A 49 -23.86 -3.86 44.01
CA THR A 49 -22.63 -4.63 43.92
C THR A 49 -22.32 -4.89 42.43
N GLY A 50 -22.22 -3.83 41.65
CA GLY A 50 -21.57 -3.88 40.31
C GLY A 50 -20.07 -3.80 40.55
N SER A 51 -19.31 -4.74 40.00
CA SER A 51 -17.86 -4.64 40.00
C SER A 51 -17.46 -3.32 39.34
N THR A 52 -16.57 -2.56 40.00
CA THR A 52 -16.12 -1.26 39.48
C THR A 52 -15.31 -1.47 38.19
N LEU A 53 -15.19 -0.43 37.33
CA LEU A 53 -14.35 -0.46 36.14
C LEU A 53 -12.95 -0.96 36.46
N GLU A 54 -12.39 -0.48 37.57
CA GLU A 54 -11.03 -0.85 38.02
C GLU A 54 -10.94 -2.35 38.33
N HIS A 55 -11.98 -2.94 38.89
CA HIS A 55 -12.00 -4.36 39.21
C HIS A 55 -12.09 -5.24 37.98
N VAL A 56 -12.90 -4.83 36.99
CA VAL A 56 -13.12 -5.59 35.74
C VAL A 56 -11.98 -5.44 34.77
N LEU A 57 -11.54 -4.20 34.49
CA LEU A 57 -10.58 -3.87 33.46
C LEU A 57 -9.14 -3.72 34.00
N GLY A 58 -8.99 -3.55 35.33
CA GLY A 58 -7.69 -3.38 35.99
C GLY A 58 -6.99 -2.08 35.61
N GLY A 59 -7.77 -1.01 35.44
CA GLY A 59 -7.28 0.32 35.09
C GLY A 59 -7.31 1.30 36.27
N GLU A 60 -6.92 2.53 35.98
CA GLU A 60 -6.86 3.64 36.93
C GLU A 60 -7.44 4.92 36.32
N TRP A 61 -7.87 5.85 37.18
CA TRP A 61 -8.31 7.17 36.76
C TRP A 61 -7.14 8.14 36.75
N ARG A 62 -6.91 8.79 35.61
CA ARG A 62 -5.97 9.91 35.49
C ARG A 62 -6.71 11.21 35.34
N SER A 63 -6.43 12.17 36.22
CA SER A 63 -7.02 13.50 36.20
C SER A 63 -6.06 14.52 35.58
N ARG A 64 -6.61 15.41 34.74
CA ARG A 64 -5.94 16.57 34.16
C ARG A 64 -6.85 17.79 34.25
N ASP A 65 -6.34 18.96 33.88
CA ASP A 65 -7.08 20.23 33.91
C ASP A 65 -8.40 20.17 33.13
N GLN A 66 -8.46 19.38 32.06
CA GLN A 66 -9.61 19.27 31.17
C GLN A 66 -10.59 18.14 31.56
N GLY A 67 -10.33 17.42 32.63
CA GLY A 67 -11.13 16.30 33.07
C GLY A 67 -10.34 15.07 33.48
N ARG A 68 -11.01 13.93 33.59
CA ARG A 68 -10.38 12.65 33.92
C ARG A 68 -10.59 11.64 32.82
N SER A 69 -9.64 10.71 32.68
CA SER A 69 -9.71 9.56 31.78
C SER A 69 -9.52 8.27 32.56
N PHE A 70 -10.27 7.24 32.19
CA PHE A 70 -9.98 5.88 32.66
C PHE A 70 -8.97 5.24 31.75
N VAL A 71 -7.85 4.76 32.32
CA VAL A 71 -6.71 4.25 31.56
C VAL A 71 -6.35 2.86 32.02
N VAL A 72 -6.23 1.93 31.09
CA VAL A 72 -5.75 0.57 31.35
C VAL A 72 -4.34 0.45 30.77
N ARG A 73 -3.37 0.22 31.65
CA ARG A 73 -1.97 0.02 31.28
C ARG A 73 -1.61 -1.46 31.38
N ARG A 74 -0.99 -1.99 30.34
CA ARG A 74 -0.47 -3.37 30.33
C ARG A 74 0.98 -3.37 29.86
N ARG A 75 1.73 -4.32 30.39
CA ARG A 75 3.13 -4.58 29.98
C ARG A 75 3.22 -6.03 29.52
N ILE A 76 3.80 -6.21 28.34
CA ILE A 76 4.11 -7.53 27.79
C ILE A 76 5.61 -7.69 27.82
N ASP A 77 6.07 -8.73 28.51
CA ASP A 77 7.49 -8.96 28.69
C ASP A 77 8.19 -9.32 27.36
N PRO A 78 9.47 -8.91 27.19
CA PRO A 78 10.23 -9.16 25.97
C PRO A 78 10.30 -10.64 25.58
N ASP A 79 10.34 -11.52 26.56
CA ASP A 79 10.41 -12.98 26.37
C ASP A 79 9.09 -13.63 25.98
N THR A 80 7.98 -12.88 26.02
CA THR A 80 6.66 -13.38 25.62
C THR A 80 6.66 -13.80 24.16
N ALA A 81 6.25 -15.04 23.89
CA ALA A 81 6.10 -15.52 22.52
C ALA A 81 4.88 -14.89 21.86
N TYR A 82 5.07 -14.37 20.64
CA TYR A 82 3.98 -13.92 19.77
C TYR A 82 4.15 -14.49 18.37
N GLY A 83 3.36 -15.48 18.04
CA GLY A 83 3.51 -16.25 16.81
C GLY A 83 4.84 -17.01 16.76
N ARG A 84 5.69 -16.67 15.79
CA ARG A 84 7.00 -17.31 15.57
C ARG A 84 8.17 -16.55 16.19
N THR A 85 7.91 -15.45 16.90
CA THR A 85 8.91 -14.48 17.35
C THR A 85 8.62 -14.09 18.80
N ARG A 86 9.58 -13.56 19.51
CA ARG A 86 9.39 -12.96 20.84
C ARG A 86 9.10 -11.47 20.70
N VAL A 87 8.38 -10.92 21.65
CA VAL A 87 7.96 -9.50 21.66
C VAL A 87 9.18 -8.57 21.65
N GLY A 88 10.23 -8.86 22.42
CA GLY A 88 11.45 -8.05 22.46
C GLY A 88 12.20 -7.98 21.14
N GLU A 89 12.08 -9.01 20.28
CA GLU A 89 12.67 -8.96 18.95
C GLU A 89 12.01 -7.89 18.04
N PHE A 90 10.73 -7.59 18.27
CA PHE A 90 10.08 -6.49 17.53
C PHE A 90 10.70 -5.15 17.92
N GLY A 91 10.89 -4.90 19.21
CA GLY A 91 11.54 -3.69 19.73
C GLY A 91 12.96 -3.52 19.20
N SER A 92 13.76 -4.58 19.23
CA SER A 92 15.14 -4.58 18.71
C SER A 92 15.17 -4.24 17.21
N ARG A 93 14.35 -4.92 16.40
CA ARG A 93 14.25 -4.67 14.94
C ARG A 93 13.77 -3.26 14.61
N LEU A 94 12.82 -2.72 15.37
CA LEU A 94 12.35 -1.35 15.20
C LEU A 94 13.43 -0.33 15.49
N SER A 95 14.23 -0.54 16.54
CA SER A 95 15.35 0.32 16.89
C SER A 95 16.47 0.26 15.86
N GLU A 96 16.85 -0.93 15.41
CA GLU A 96 17.92 -1.14 14.42
C GLU A 96 17.54 -0.61 13.02
N ALA A 97 16.26 -0.71 12.65
CA ALA A 97 15.78 -0.40 11.30
C ALA A 97 15.00 0.91 11.21
N GLN A 98 15.03 1.77 12.22
CA GLN A 98 14.20 2.98 12.30
C GLN A 98 14.39 3.94 11.10
N ASP A 99 15.60 4.05 10.55
CA ASP A 99 15.88 4.90 9.39
C ASP A 99 15.14 4.46 8.13
N GLY A 100 14.77 3.18 8.05
CA GLY A 100 13.93 2.64 6.98
C GLY A 100 12.53 3.22 6.93
N ALA A 101 12.03 3.81 8.00
CA ALA A 101 10.72 4.43 8.04
C ALA A 101 10.58 5.60 7.04
N SER A 102 11.66 6.33 6.77
CA SER A 102 11.72 7.41 5.79
C SER A 102 11.48 6.92 4.34
N LEU A 103 11.73 5.65 4.05
CA LEU A 103 11.44 5.02 2.76
C LEU A 103 9.96 4.67 2.60
N LEU A 104 9.23 4.57 3.69
CA LEU A 104 7.82 4.15 3.71
C LEU A 104 6.85 5.32 3.79
N ALA A 105 7.25 6.41 4.42
CA ALA A 105 6.40 7.58 4.64
C ALA A 105 7.19 8.89 4.51
N THR A 106 6.47 9.95 4.18
CA THR A 106 7.02 11.32 4.12
C THR A 106 7.13 11.94 5.51
N GLY A 107 7.88 13.03 5.65
CA GLY A 107 8.04 13.75 6.90
C GLY A 107 9.18 13.25 7.79
N GLY A 108 10.00 12.31 7.30
CA GLY A 108 11.17 11.81 8.03
C GLY A 108 10.83 11.09 9.34
N PRO A 109 9.90 10.12 9.33
CA PRO A 109 9.50 9.41 10.55
C PRO A 109 10.71 8.71 11.18
N ARG A 110 10.83 8.83 12.50
CA ARG A 110 11.87 8.20 13.33
C ARG A 110 11.26 7.76 14.67
N GLY A 111 11.94 6.88 15.37
CA GLY A 111 11.56 6.55 16.74
C GLY A 111 11.65 7.74 17.71
N PRO A 112 10.96 7.70 18.84
CA PRO A 112 10.14 6.56 19.27
C PRO A 112 8.86 6.41 18.45
N PHE A 113 8.55 5.15 18.08
CA PHE A 113 7.32 4.81 17.38
C PHE A 113 6.18 4.68 18.38
N LEU A 114 5.07 5.38 18.12
CA LEU A 114 3.82 5.19 18.83
C LEU A 114 2.84 4.42 17.93
N PHE A 115 2.51 3.19 18.33
CA PHE A 115 1.47 2.40 17.69
C PHE A 115 0.12 2.86 18.17
N PHE A 116 -0.80 3.07 17.25
CA PHE A 116 -2.06 3.74 17.54
C PHE A 116 -3.22 3.06 16.82
N ASP A 117 -4.30 2.81 17.56
CA ASP A 117 -5.50 2.17 17.05
C ASP A 117 -6.74 2.65 17.81
N LEU A 118 -7.88 2.78 17.14
CA LEU A 118 -9.13 3.30 17.69
C LEU A 118 -10.26 2.30 17.59
N GLU A 119 -11.04 2.21 18.70
CA GLU A 119 -12.38 1.64 18.61
C GLU A 119 -13.42 2.76 18.60
N THR A 120 -14.34 2.70 17.66
CA THR A 120 -15.28 3.78 17.39
C THR A 120 -16.73 3.34 17.50
N THR A 121 -17.62 4.31 17.76
CA THR A 121 -19.08 4.07 17.87
C THR A 121 -19.75 3.78 16.51
N GLY A 122 -19.02 3.91 15.38
CA GLY A 122 -19.54 3.62 14.05
C GLY A 122 -18.47 3.81 12.98
N LEU A 123 -18.71 3.23 11.79
CA LEU A 123 -17.77 3.20 10.68
C LEU A 123 -17.90 4.40 9.72
N SER A 124 -18.92 5.24 9.90
CA SER A 124 -19.28 6.25 8.89
C SER A 124 -18.41 7.51 8.90
N GLY A 125 -17.59 7.70 9.95
CA GLY A 125 -16.87 8.95 10.14
C GLY A 125 -17.78 10.16 10.43
N GLY A 126 -17.19 11.36 10.57
CA GLY A 126 -17.91 12.60 10.84
C GLY A 126 -18.13 12.89 12.34
N ALA A 127 -18.76 14.04 12.64
CA ALA A 127 -18.85 14.59 14.00
C ALA A 127 -19.65 13.72 14.99
N GLY A 128 -20.47 12.80 14.51
CA GLY A 128 -21.23 11.87 15.36
C GLY A 128 -20.51 10.56 15.67
N THR A 129 -19.34 10.32 15.12
CA THR A 129 -18.53 9.14 15.43
C THR A 129 -17.55 9.50 16.54
N HIS A 130 -17.63 8.76 17.67
CA HIS A 130 -16.73 8.92 18.80
C HIS A 130 -15.68 7.83 18.81
N ALA A 131 -14.45 8.17 19.14
CA ALA A 131 -13.41 7.22 19.52
C ALA A 131 -13.65 6.89 21.00
N PHE A 132 -14.27 5.76 21.30
CA PHE A 132 -14.58 5.42 22.68
C PHE A 132 -13.44 4.68 23.38
N LEU A 133 -12.55 4.05 22.61
CA LEU A 133 -11.32 3.47 23.11
C LEU A 133 -10.17 3.93 22.22
N VAL A 134 -9.15 4.50 22.84
CA VAL A 134 -7.93 4.93 22.16
C VAL A 134 -6.78 4.09 22.68
N GLY A 135 -6.20 3.28 21.82
CA GLY A 135 -5.03 2.45 22.13
C GLY A 135 -3.74 3.14 21.69
N CYS A 136 -2.81 3.30 22.63
CA CYS A 136 -1.44 3.76 22.40
C CYS A 136 -0.46 2.69 22.88
N ALA A 137 0.60 2.42 22.11
CA ALA A 137 1.59 1.46 22.53
C ALA A 137 3.00 1.81 22.03
N TRP A 138 4.01 1.37 22.77
CA TRP A 138 5.43 1.59 22.46
C TRP A 138 6.31 0.52 23.12
N PHE A 139 7.57 0.49 22.79
CA PHE A 139 8.57 -0.34 23.48
C PHE A 139 9.33 0.50 24.49
N ASP A 140 9.50 -0.02 25.71
CA ASP A 140 10.37 0.59 26.72
C ASP A 140 11.85 0.28 26.45
N ALA A 141 12.72 0.83 27.29
CA ALA A 141 14.16 0.63 27.18
C ALA A 141 14.60 -0.83 27.40
N ASP A 142 13.80 -1.62 28.11
CA ASP A 142 14.07 -3.03 28.39
C ASP A 142 13.53 -3.95 27.27
N GLY A 143 12.89 -3.38 26.24
CA GLY A 143 12.30 -4.10 25.12
C GLY A 143 10.92 -4.70 25.42
N ALA A 144 10.28 -4.32 26.52
CA ALA A 144 8.91 -4.71 26.81
C ALA A 144 7.93 -3.83 26.02
N PHE A 145 6.81 -4.42 25.60
CA PHE A 145 5.76 -3.72 24.91
C PHE A 145 4.75 -3.17 25.91
N LEU A 146 4.62 -1.85 25.98
CA LEU A 146 3.70 -1.14 26.83
C LEU A 146 2.47 -0.72 26.03
N THR A 147 1.28 -0.93 26.60
CA THR A 147 0.03 -0.43 26.03
C THR A 147 -0.68 0.45 27.05
N GLU A 148 -1.18 1.59 26.61
CA GLU A 148 -2.09 2.45 27.33
C GLU A 148 -3.39 2.56 26.51
N GLN A 149 -4.50 2.19 27.14
CA GLN A 149 -5.82 2.17 26.52
C GLN A 149 -6.74 3.12 27.28
N HIS A 150 -7.19 4.17 26.62
CA HIS A 150 -7.99 5.26 27.19
C HIS A 150 -9.45 5.05 26.86
N LEU A 151 -10.30 4.88 27.87
CA LEU A 151 -11.73 4.64 27.71
C LEU A 151 -12.54 5.91 27.90
N MET A 152 -13.39 6.22 26.94
CA MET A 152 -14.49 7.17 27.10
C MET A 152 -15.62 6.50 27.89
N THR A 153 -15.69 6.74 29.20
CA THR A 153 -16.66 6.09 30.08
C THR A 153 -18.09 6.57 29.87
N ASP A 154 -18.23 7.79 29.42
CA ASP A 154 -19.45 8.44 28.99
C ASP A 154 -19.11 9.60 28.04
N TYR A 155 -20.10 10.16 27.37
CA TYR A 155 -19.85 11.23 26.37
C TYR A 155 -19.26 12.52 27.00
N GLY A 156 -19.51 12.78 28.29
CA GLY A 156 -18.94 13.92 29.02
C GLY A 156 -17.45 13.76 29.33
N ALA A 157 -16.96 12.52 29.37
CA ALA A 157 -15.56 12.19 29.65
C ALA A 157 -14.64 12.38 28.45
N GLU A 158 -15.17 12.53 27.22
CA GLU A 158 -14.36 12.56 25.99
C GLU A 158 -13.30 13.64 26.01
N ARG A 159 -13.61 14.86 26.45
CA ARG A 159 -12.65 15.96 26.51
C ARG A 159 -11.46 15.64 27.42
N GLY A 160 -11.72 15.05 28.58
CA GLY A 160 -10.68 14.64 29.53
C GLY A 160 -9.80 13.53 28.94
N MET A 161 -10.42 12.55 28.31
CA MET A 161 -9.70 11.47 27.62
C MET A 161 -8.77 12.01 26.53
N LEU A 162 -9.27 12.86 25.64
CA LEU A 162 -8.47 13.45 24.57
C LEU A 162 -7.27 14.26 25.09
N SER A 163 -7.43 14.93 26.24
CA SER A 163 -6.33 15.68 26.85
C SER A 163 -5.20 14.77 27.36
N VAL A 164 -5.55 13.60 27.91
CA VAL A 164 -4.55 12.60 28.33
C VAL A 164 -3.88 11.95 27.13
N VAL A 165 -4.65 11.57 26.11
CA VAL A 165 -4.12 10.99 24.85
C VAL A 165 -3.15 11.97 24.16
N ALA A 166 -3.40 13.27 24.23
CA ALA A 166 -2.49 14.26 23.62
C ALA A 166 -1.08 14.23 24.25
N GLU A 167 -0.96 13.88 25.53
CA GLU A 167 0.35 13.75 26.20
C GLU A 167 1.14 12.57 25.67
N ASP A 168 0.48 11.43 25.43
CA ASP A 168 1.13 10.24 24.87
C ASP A 168 1.57 10.50 23.42
N LEU A 169 0.68 11.12 22.64
CA LEU A 169 0.99 11.50 21.25
C LEU A 169 2.16 12.50 21.17
N ALA A 170 2.29 13.41 22.11
CA ALA A 170 3.37 14.40 22.14
C ALA A 170 4.77 13.78 22.32
N GLN A 171 4.87 12.55 22.80
CA GLN A 171 6.13 11.82 22.97
C GLN A 171 6.56 11.08 21.69
N ALA A 172 5.69 10.99 20.69
CA ALA A 172 5.94 10.20 19.50
C ALA A 172 6.88 10.90 18.51
N GLY A 173 7.92 10.20 18.08
CA GLY A 173 8.73 10.60 16.91
C GLY A 173 8.04 10.24 15.59
N ALA A 174 7.20 9.20 15.60
CA ALA A 174 6.31 8.84 14.50
C ALA A 174 5.08 8.08 15.01
N LEU A 175 3.91 8.41 14.43
CA LEU A 175 2.67 7.68 14.62
C LEU A 175 2.62 6.50 13.65
N VAL A 176 2.30 5.32 14.15
CA VAL A 176 2.18 4.09 13.34
C VAL A 176 0.76 3.56 13.46
N THR A 177 0.09 3.36 12.33
CA THR A 177 -1.28 2.86 12.27
C THR A 177 -1.47 1.80 11.19
N PHE A 178 -2.60 1.13 11.20
CA PHE A 178 -3.05 0.26 10.11
C PHE A 178 -4.31 0.83 9.46
N ASN A 179 -4.18 1.47 8.30
CA ASN A 179 -5.24 2.22 7.61
C ASN A 179 -5.68 3.52 8.32
N GLY A 180 -4.92 3.95 9.31
CA GLY A 180 -5.30 5.08 10.16
C GLY A 180 -5.29 6.44 9.46
N LYS A 181 -4.55 6.61 8.37
CA LYS A 181 -4.62 7.85 7.55
C LYS A 181 -6.02 8.09 6.99
N SER A 182 -6.76 7.03 6.72
CA SER A 182 -8.11 7.10 6.15
C SER A 182 -9.22 7.01 7.20
N PHE A 183 -8.93 6.47 8.40
CA PHE A 183 -9.93 6.22 9.44
C PHE A 183 -9.58 6.86 10.77
N ASP A 184 -8.55 6.40 11.46
CA ASP A 184 -8.27 6.80 12.85
C ASP A 184 -7.91 8.29 12.96
N ALA A 185 -7.00 8.77 12.12
CA ALA A 185 -6.55 10.16 12.15
C ALA A 185 -7.68 11.15 11.86
N PRO A 186 -8.51 11.00 10.81
CA PRO A 186 -9.67 11.88 10.60
C PRO A 186 -10.68 11.86 11.74
N VAL A 187 -10.92 10.70 12.35
CA VAL A 187 -11.85 10.59 13.48
C VAL A 187 -11.31 11.35 14.69
N ILE A 188 -10.08 11.03 15.12
CA ILE A 188 -9.51 11.65 16.32
C ILE A 188 -9.30 13.17 16.13
N GLU A 189 -8.86 13.63 14.96
CA GLU A 189 -8.73 15.05 14.64
C GLU A 189 -10.07 15.79 14.69
N THR A 190 -11.14 15.16 14.18
CA THR A 190 -12.50 15.71 14.26
C THR A 190 -12.94 15.87 15.71
N ARG A 191 -12.60 14.92 16.61
CA ARG A 191 -12.95 14.99 18.04
C ARG A 191 -12.15 16.09 18.75
N TYR A 192 -10.85 16.21 18.49
CA TYR A 192 -10.05 17.33 19.00
C TYR A 192 -10.64 18.68 18.58
N LEU A 193 -10.97 18.83 17.29
CA LEU A 193 -11.59 20.05 16.76
C LEU A 193 -12.94 20.35 17.41
N PHE A 194 -13.80 19.34 17.58
CA PHE A 194 -15.10 19.48 18.25
C PHE A 194 -14.95 20.04 19.66
N HIS A 195 -13.98 19.55 20.41
CA HIS A 195 -13.69 20.02 21.78
C HIS A 195 -12.83 21.27 21.83
N ARG A 196 -12.46 21.87 20.69
CA ARG A 196 -11.56 23.03 20.58
C ARG A 196 -10.21 22.77 21.26
N LEU A 197 -9.71 21.56 21.14
CA LEU A 197 -8.37 21.16 21.56
C LEU A 197 -7.43 21.10 20.36
N SER A 198 -6.16 21.38 20.59
CA SER A 198 -5.14 21.21 19.55
C SER A 198 -4.85 19.72 19.36
N SER A 199 -4.97 19.22 18.13
CA SER A 199 -4.59 17.86 17.81
C SER A 199 -3.08 17.76 17.59
N PRO A 200 -2.36 16.88 18.30
CA PRO A 200 -0.95 16.64 18.02
C PRO A 200 -0.72 15.77 16.77
N CYS A 201 -1.72 15.00 16.33
CA CYS A 201 -1.59 14.03 15.23
C CYS A 201 -1.10 14.64 13.91
N SER A 202 -1.55 15.85 13.57
CA SER A 202 -1.19 16.52 12.32
C SER A 202 0.29 16.96 12.24
N GLN A 203 0.99 17.00 13.36
CA GLN A 203 2.40 17.42 13.45
C GLN A 203 3.37 16.23 13.54
N ILE A 204 2.86 15.04 13.79
CA ILE A 204 3.66 13.83 13.94
C ILE A 204 3.78 13.12 12.59
N PRO A 205 5.02 12.78 12.13
CA PRO A 205 5.19 11.94 10.95
C PRO A 205 4.38 10.63 11.06
N HIS A 206 3.61 10.29 10.04
CA HIS A 206 2.64 9.21 10.11
C HIS A 206 2.99 8.07 9.14
N VAL A 207 3.25 6.90 9.69
CA VAL A 207 3.49 5.65 8.96
C VAL A 207 2.21 4.81 8.98
N ASP A 208 1.48 4.78 7.86
CA ASP A 208 0.34 3.88 7.69
C ASP A 208 0.80 2.58 7.04
N VAL A 209 0.74 1.49 7.78
CA VAL A 209 1.32 0.19 7.38
C VAL A 209 0.48 -0.52 6.33
N LEU A 210 -0.81 -0.23 6.18
CA LEU A 210 -1.68 -0.91 5.22
C LEU A 210 -1.17 -0.81 3.78
N HIS A 211 -0.77 0.39 3.34
CA HIS A 211 -0.35 0.59 1.95
C HIS A 211 0.94 -0.14 1.60
N PRO A 212 2.03 -0.06 2.40
CA PRO A 212 3.19 -0.92 2.20
C PRO A 212 2.84 -2.40 2.31
N ALA A 213 2.07 -2.82 3.32
CA ALA A 213 1.68 -4.22 3.47
C ALA A 213 1.01 -4.80 2.23
N ARG A 214 0.07 -4.07 1.63
CA ARG A 214 -0.56 -4.48 0.36
C ARG A 214 0.43 -4.65 -0.78
N ARG A 215 1.45 -3.80 -0.85
CA ARG A 215 2.46 -3.86 -1.91
C ARG A 215 3.42 -5.03 -1.73
N PHE A 216 3.87 -5.27 -0.50
CA PHE A 216 4.82 -6.32 -0.21
C PHE A 216 4.18 -7.71 -0.17
N TRP A 217 3.03 -7.83 0.47
CA TRP A 217 2.45 -9.14 0.81
C TRP A 217 1.13 -9.43 0.09
N GLY A 218 0.51 -8.40 -0.51
CA GLY A 218 -0.76 -8.54 -1.21
C GLY A 218 -1.93 -8.74 -0.26
N ALA A 219 -3.00 -9.30 -0.80
CA ALA A 219 -4.20 -9.60 -0.04
C ALA A 219 -4.45 -11.11 -0.02
N ASP A 220 -4.86 -11.64 1.12
CA ASP A 220 -5.39 -13.00 1.21
C ASP A 220 -6.70 -13.10 0.39
N PRO A 221 -6.92 -14.19 -0.38
CA PRO A 221 -8.12 -14.32 -1.21
C PRO A 221 -9.43 -14.29 -0.42
N VAL A 222 -9.41 -14.70 0.87
CA VAL A 222 -10.59 -14.79 1.73
C VAL A 222 -10.67 -13.65 2.73
N LEU A 223 -9.53 -13.33 3.39
CA LEU A 223 -9.47 -12.36 4.47
C LEU A 223 -9.04 -10.95 4.01
N GLY A 224 -8.71 -10.80 2.72
CA GLY A 224 -8.19 -9.55 2.20
C GLY A 224 -6.82 -9.21 2.76
N CYS A 225 -6.54 -7.91 2.88
CA CYS A 225 -5.35 -7.37 3.55
C CYS A 225 -5.75 -6.76 4.89
N SER A 226 -6.38 -7.55 5.77
CA SER A 226 -6.69 -7.14 7.14
C SER A 226 -5.48 -7.38 8.05
N LEU A 227 -5.45 -6.67 9.19
CA LEU A 227 -4.39 -6.83 10.20
C LEU A 227 -4.30 -8.29 10.67
N VAL A 228 -5.44 -8.90 10.99
CA VAL A 228 -5.55 -10.32 11.42
C VAL A 228 -5.04 -11.30 10.34
N ALA A 229 -5.33 -11.03 9.05
CA ALA A 229 -4.83 -11.86 7.96
C ALA A 229 -3.30 -11.83 7.88
N LEU A 230 -2.72 -10.64 7.96
CA LEU A 230 -1.27 -10.45 7.91
C LEU A 230 -0.58 -11.00 9.16
N GLU A 231 -1.16 -10.80 10.34
CA GLU A 231 -0.71 -11.38 11.61
C GLU A 231 -0.56 -12.91 11.47
N ARG A 232 -1.62 -13.57 11.03
CA ARG A 232 -1.62 -15.02 10.83
C ARG A 232 -0.59 -15.48 9.80
N GLN A 233 -0.51 -14.79 8.67
CA GLN A 233 0.35 -15.15 7.55
C GLN A 233 1.82 -14.92 7.86
N LEU A 234 2.16 -13.74 8.39
CA LEU A 234 3.53 -13.24 8.49
C LEU A 234 4.14 -13.48 9.87
N LEU A 235 3.37 -13.26 10.93
CA LEU A 235 3.84 -13.45 12.30
C LEU A 235 3.57 -14.88 12.80
N GLY A 236 2.59 -15.57 12.21
CA GLY A 236 2.18 -16.90 12.64
C GLY A 236 1.38 -16.91 13.94
N ALA A 237 0.96 -15.73 14.41
CA ALA A 237 0.11 -15.60 15.58
C ALA A 237 -1.35 -15.92 15.23
N ARG A 238 -2.08 -16.41 16.22
CA ARG A 238 -3.51 -16.73 16.10
C ARG A 238 -4.22 -16.28 17.36
N ARG A 239 -5.28 -15.52 17.19
CA ARG A 239 -6.15 -15.10 18.28
C ARG A 239 -7.12 -16.21 18.65
N VAL A 240 -7.36 -16.39 19.93
CA VAL A 240 -8.33 -17.33 20.47
C VAL A 240 -9.37 -16.54 21.24
N GLY A 241 -10.65 -16.68 20.86
CA GLY A 241 -11.75 -15.96 21.53
C GLY A 241 -11.82 -14.47 21.22
N ASP A 242 -11.20 -14.01 20.12
CA ASP A 242 -11.23 -12.61 19.71
C ASP A 242 -12.66 -12.16 19.34
N VAL A 243 -12.99 -10.92 19.70
CA VAL A 243 -14.30 -10.35 19.39
C VAL A 243 -14.33 -9.86 17.93
N PRO A 244 -15.39 -10.19 17.18
CA PRO A 244 -15.54 -9.64 15.85
C PRO A 244 -15.69 -8.11 15.86
N GLY A 245 -14.93 -7.39 15.01
CA GLY A 245 -14.94 -5.93 15.02
C GLY A 245 -16.31 -5.28 14.86
N PHE A 246 -17.25 -5.94 14.17
CA PHE A 246 -18.61 -5.41 14.02
C PHE A 246 -19.46 -5.47 15.32
N GLU A 247 -19.06 -6.27 16.31
CA GLU A 247 -19.74 -6.36 17.62
C GLU A 247 -19.23 -5.33 18.62
N ILE A 248 -18.05 -4.77 18.40
CA ILE A 248 -17.37 -3.88 19.34
C ILE A 248 -18.21 -2.65 19.71
N PRO A 249 -18.84 -1.92 18.75
CA PRO A 249 -19.70 -0.79 19.11
C PRO A 249 -20.89 -1.18 19.98
N ALA A 250 -21.49 -2.35 19.73
CA ALA A 250 -22.64 -2.83 20.49
C ALA A 250 -22.27 -3.09 21.97
N ARG A 251 -21.07 -3.65 22.23
CA ARG A 251 -20.53 -3.88 23.58
C ARG A 251 -20.31 -2.57 24.34
N TYR A 252 -19.80 -1.55 23.66
CA TYR A 252 -19.66 -0.22 24.25
C TYR A 252 -21.03 0.41 24.59
N PHE A 253 -22.01 0.35 23.69
CA PHE A 253 -23.36 0.85 23.98
C PHE A 253 -24.04 0.07 25.07
N GLN A 254 -23.79 -1.22 25.22
CA GLN A 254 -24.25 -2.00 26.35
C GLN A 254 -23.68 -1.46 27.67
N PHE A 255 -22.35 -1.25 27.71
CA PHE A 255 -21.69 -0.65 28.89
C PHE A 255 -22.28 0.71 29.27
N VAL A 256 -22.43 1.62 28.30
CA VAL A 256 -22.99 2.98 28.59
C VAL A 256 -24.40 2.90 29.18
N ARG A 257 -25.23 1.94 28.73
CA ARG A 257 -26.58 1.78 29.23
C ARG A 257 -26.67 1.11 30.60
N THR A 258 -25.83 0.12 30.83
CA THR A 258 -25.98 -0.76 32.01
C THR A 258 -24.98 -0.46 33.13
N GLY A 259 -23.85 0.18 32.79
CA GLY A 259 -22.70 0.31 33.67
C GLY A 259 -21.90 -0.98 33.85
N ASP A 260 -22.25 -2.08 33.13
CA ASP A 260 -21.52 -3.34 33.15
C ASP A 260 -20.31 -3.29 32.24
N ALA A 261 -19.12 -3.35 32.83
CA ALA A 261 -17.85 -3.29 32.10
C ALA A 261 -17.36 -4.66 31.56
N GLN A 262 -17.99 -5.77 31.95
CA GLN A 262 -17.53 -7.11 31.54
C GLN A 262 -17.42 -7.28 30.01
N PRO A 263 -18.37 -6.80 29.18
CA PRO A 263 -18.28 -6.91 27.74
C PRO A 263 -17.10 -6.14 27.11
N LEU A 264 -16.57 -5.14 27.84
CA LEU A 264 -15.43 -4.35 27.37
C LEU A 264 -14.08 -5.08 27.51
N ALA A 265 -13.99 -6.07 28.40
CA ALA A 265 -12.73 -6.79 28.61
C ALA A 265 -12.18 -7.39 27.30
N ASP A 266 -13.05 -8.02 26.50
CA ASP A 266 -12.65 -8.57 25.18
C ASP A 266 -12.31 -7.47 24.17
N VAL A 267 -12.96 -6.30 24.25
CA VAL A 267 -12.66 -5.15 23.36
C VAL A 267 -11.27 -4.59 23.67
N PHE A 268 -10.92 -4.48 24.95
CA PHE A 268 -9.57 -4.08 25.36
C PHE A 268 -8.51 -5.08 24.91
N GLU A 269 -8.81 -6.37 24.98
CA GLU A 269 -7.92 -7.41 24.51
C GLU A 269 -7.76 -7.36 22.98
N HIS A 270 -8.84 -7.16 22.22
CA HIS A 270 -8.84 -6.99 20.78
C HIS A 270 -7.90 -5.84 20.36
N ASN A 271 -8.15 -4.64 20.88
CA ASN A 271 -7.34 -3.45 20.58
C ASN A 271 -5.86 -3.64 21.00
N ARG A 272 -5.58 -4.31 22.14
CA ARG A 272 -4.22 -4.64 22.58
C ARG A 272 -3.50 -5.57 21.59
N LEU A 273 -4.20 -6.57 21.05
CA LEU A 273 -3.66 -7.49 20.06
C LEU A 273 -3.43 -6.80 18.72
N ASP A 274 -4.30 -5.85 18.34
CA ASP A 274 -4.11 -5.05 17.14
C ASP A 274 -2.84 -4.20 17.23
N LEU A 275 -2.60 -3.53 18.35
CA LEU A 275 -1.38 -2.77 18.59
C LEU A 275 -0.12 -3.64 18.54
N LEU A 276 -0.15 -4.84 19.12
CA LEU A 276 0.99 -5.75 19.10
C LEU A 276 1.26 -6.32 17.70
N SER A 277 0.21 -6.69 16.96
CA SER A 277 0.32 -7.13 15.58
C SER A 277 0.87 -6.04 14.68
N LEU A 278 0.39 -4.81 14.86
CA LEU A 278 0.86 -3.63 14.14
C LEU A 278 2.36 -3.41 14.38
N ALA A 279 2.81 -3.54 15.63
CA ALA A 279 4.24 -3.44 15.97
C ALA A 279 5.08 -4.53 15.29
N GLY A 280 4.63 -5.78 15.33
CA GLY A 280 5.31 -6.89 14.68
C GLY A 280 5.40 -6.74 13.15
N LEU A 281 4.32 -6.31 12.51
CA LEU A 281 4.30 -6.05 11.05
C LEU A 281 5.21 -4.87 10.68
N THR A 282 5.22 -3.82 11.49
CA THR A 282 6.09 -2.66 11.27
C THR A 282 7.57 -3.06 11.41
N ALA A 283 7.91 -3.82 12.43
CA ALA A 283 9.26 -4.33 12.63
C ALA A 283 9.75 -5.16 11.43
N ARG A 284 8.90 -6.06 10.92
CA ARG A 284 9.21 -6.85 9.71
C ARG A 284 9.40 -5.97 8.49
N LEU A 285 8.53 -4.98 8.29
CA LEU A 285 8.57 -4.08 7.14
C LEU A 285 9.82 -3.21 7.15
N LEU A 286 10.15 -2.62 8.30
CA LEU A 286 11.37 -1.80 8.46
C LEU A 286 12.64 -2.64 8.27
N ALA A 287 12.70 -3.84 8.86
CA ALA A 287 13.82 -4.74 8.65
C ALA A 287 14.01 -5.07 7.16
N LEU A 288 12.93 -5.34 6.42
CA LEU A 288 12.97 -5.65 5.00
C LEU A 288 13.53 -4.49 4.17
N VAL A 289 13.05 -3.26 4.39
CA VAL A 289 13.52 -2.08 3.62
C VAL A 289 14.92 -1.62 4.04
N THR A 290 15.40 -1.96 5.23
CA THR A 290 16.72 -1.61 5.71
C THR A 290 17.77 -2.63 5.26
N THR A 291 17.51 -3.93 5.47
CA THR A 291 18.44 -5.02 5.10
C THR A 291 18.59 -5.13 3.59
N GLY A 292 17.51 -4.92 2.85
CA GLY A 292 17.56 -4.84 1.40
C GLY A 292 17.26 -6.14 0.65
N PRO A 293 17.63 -6.23 -0.65
CA PRO A 293 17.15 -7.28 -1.56
C PRO A 293 17.50 -8.71 -1.12
N ALA A 294 18.63 -8.91 -0.46
CA ALA A 294 19.06 -10.23 -0.01
C ALA A 294 18.13 -10.87 1.05
N SER A 295 17.37 -10.05 1.78
CA SER A 295 16.43 -10.51 2.80
C SER A 295 15.05 -10.88 2.26
N THR A 296 14.81 -10.67 0.98
CA THR A 296 13.52 -11.01 0.35
C THR A 296 13.43 -12.51 0.07
N HIS A 297 12.29 -13.10 0.39
CA HIS A 297 12.04 -14.53 0.26
C HIS A 297 11.14 -14.90 -0.92
N ASP A 298 10.39 -13.95 -1.42
CA ASP A 298 9.57 -14.14 -2.61
C ASP A 298 9.73 -12.97 -3.61
N GLU A 299 9.32 -13.24 -4.83
CA GLU A 299 9.47 -12.32 -5.95
C GLU A 299 8.65 -11.02 -5.78
N ARG A 300 7.54 -11.07 -5.03
CA ARG A 300 6.69 -9.90 -4.80
C ARG A 300 7.32 -8.95 -3.79
N GLU A 301 7.89 -9.49 -2.70
CA GLU A 301 8.65 -8.69 -1.73
C GLU A 301 9.78 -7.93 -2.44
N ALA A 302 10.54 -8.64 -3.29
CA ALA A 302 11.65 -8.04 -4.02
C ALA A 302 11.20 -6.96 -5.01
N LEU A 303 10.11 -7.19 -5.78
CA LEU A 303 9.53 -6.20 -6.69
C LEU A 303 9.02 -4.96 -5.94
N ALA A 304 8.32 -5.17 -4.82
CA ALA A 304 7.82 -4.07 -3.99
C ALA A 304 8.96 -3.24 -3.40
N LEU A 305 10.03 -3.90 -2.96
CA LEU A 305 11.24 -3.27 -2.44
C LEU A 305 11.91 -2.41 -3.50
N GLY A 306 12.06 -2.93 -4.73
CA GLY A 306 12.58 -2.16 -5.86
C GLY A 306 11.77 -0.90 -6.13
N ARG A 307 10.46 -0.98 -6.07
CA ARG A 307 9.55 0.17 -6.23
C ARG A 307 9.66 1.20 -5.08
N VAL A 308 9.95 0.74 -3.86
CA VAL A 308 10.21 1.63 -2.71
C VAL A 308 11.50 2.39 -2.93
N TYR A 309 12.57 1.69 -3.27
CA TYR A 309 13.88 2.27 -3.52
C TYR A 309 13.88 3.22 -4.74
N GLU A 310 13.22 2.84 -5.84
CA GLU A 310 13.12 3.69 -7.03
C GLU A 310 12.46 5.04 -6.72
N ARG A 311 11.37 5.04 -5.93
CA ARG A 311 10.69 6.29 -5.52
C ARG A 311 11.54 7.16 -4.62
N ALA A 312 12.38 6.54 -3.80
CA ALA A 312 13.31 7.25 -2.91
C ALA A 312 14.60 7.70 -3.63
N GLY A 313 14.82 7.28 -4.87
CA GLY A 313 16.08 7.50 -5.58
C GLY A 313 17.25 6.68 -5.01
N ASP A 314 16.95 5.61 -4.28
CA ASP A 314 17.94 4.73 -3.65
C ASP A 314 18.56 3.81 -4.70
N PRO A 315 19.91 3.74 -4.80
CA PRO A 315 20.61 2.93 -5.79
C PRO A 315 20.34 1.43 -5.68
N ARG A 316 19.86 0.94 -4.52
CA ARG A 316 19.49 -0.46 -4.31
C ARG A 316 18.28 -0.92 -5.15
N ALA A 317 17.57 0.00 -5.83
CA ALA A 317 16.44 -0.34 -6.69
C ALA A 317 16.78 -1.36 -7.78
N GLU A 318 17.94 -1.21 -8.42
CA GLU A 318 18.41 -2.14 -9.47
C GLU A 318 18.55 -3.56 -8.92
N ALA A 319 19.30 -3.72 -7.83
CA ALA A 319 19.51 -5.02 -7.19
C ALA A 319 18.20 -5.67 -6.70
N ALA A 320 17.22 -4.87 -6.26
CA ALA A 320 15.92 -5.37 -5.84
C ALA A 320 15.10 -5.90 -7.04
N TYR A 321 15.15 -5.23 -8.19
CA TYR A 321 14.47 -5.72 -9.39
C TYR A 321 15.16 -6.97 -9.94
N GLU A 322 16.51 -7.03 -9.93
CA GLU A 322 17.24 -8.24 -10.30
C GLU A 322 16.87 -9.43 -9.41
N ARG A 323 16.81 -9.20 -8.10
CA ARG A 323 16.37 -10.21 -7.13
C ARG A 323 14.94 -10.69 -7.39
N ALA A 324 14.03 -9.79 -7.76
CA ALA A 324 12.66 -10.15 -8.13
C ALA A 324 12.62 -11.06 -9.38
N ILE A 325 13.46 -10.79 -10.37
CA ILE A 325 13.58 -11.63 -11.56
C ILE A 325 14.12 -13.02 -11.21
N GLU A 326 15.18 -13.10 -10.40
CA GLU A 326 15.79 -14.37 -9.95
C GLU A 326 14.78 -15.25 -9.22
N LEU A 327 14.06 -14.66 -8.25
CA LEU A 327 13.07 -15.38 -7.44
C LEU A 327 11.89 -15.84 -8.29
N ALA A 328 11.42 -15.01 -9.23
CA ALA A 328 10.36 -15.35 -10.16
C ALA A 328 10.79 -16.49 -11.11
N ASP A 329 12.02 -16.46 -11.64
CA ASP A 329 12.56 -17.54 -12.48
C ASP A 329 12.65 -18.85 -11.69
N ALA A 330 13.14 -18.81 -10.45
CA ALA A 330 13.18 -19.98 -9.59
C ALA A 330 11.77 -20.53 -9.26
N ALA A 331 10.77 -19.66 -9.09
CA ALA A 331 9.39 -20.05 -8.86
C ALA A 331 8.77 -20.72 -10.11
N LEU A 332 9.04 -20.18 -11.31
CA LEU A 332 8.59 -20.74 -12.58
C LEU A 332 9.20 -22.12 -12.85
N GLN A 333 10.50 -22.31 -12.57
CA GLN A 333 11.20 -23.59 -12.72
C GLN A 333 10.66 -24.68 -11.80
N ARG A 334 10.24 -24.33 -10.58
CA ARG A 334 9.63 -25.27 -9.63
C ARG A 334 8.21 -25.72 -10.02
N GLY A 335 7.74 -25.37 -11.21
CA GLY A 335 6.41 -25.69 -11.68
C GLY A 335 5.34 -24.94 -10.90
N GLY A 336 5.52 -23.62 -10.80
CA GLY A 336 4.70 -22.72 -9.99
C GLY A 336 3.23 -23.09 -10.08
N GLN A 337 2.69 -23.62 -8.98
CA GLN A 337 1.28 -23.97 -8.88
C GLN A 337 0.46 -22.77 -9.33
N LYS A 338 -0.39 -22.98 -10.32
CA LYS A 338 -1.43 -22.04 -10.71
C LYS A 338 -2.15 -21.59 -9.44
N ARG A 339 -1.79 -20.43 -8.89
CA ARG A 339 -2.60 -19.80 -7.85
C ARG A 339 -3.96 -19.56 -8.50
N ARG A 340 -4.99 -20.09 -7.88
CA ARG A 340 -6.35 -20.28 -8.40
C ARG A 340 -7.13 -19.00 -8.76
N ASN A 341 -6.49 -17.82 -8.70
CA ASN A 341 -7.10 -16.54 -9.06
C ASN A 341 -6.44 -15.99 -10.32
N GLU A 342 -6.97 -16.37 -11.48
CA GLU A 342 -6.59 -15.82 -12.79
C GLU A 342 -6.92 -14.32 -12.95
N ALA A 343 -7.63 -13.72 -11.99
CA ALA A 343 -8.04 -12.32 -12.06
C ALA A 343 -6.89 -11.32 -11.79
N ASP A 344 -5.81 -11.73 -11.10
CA ASP A 344 -4.65 -10.85 -10.84
C ASP A 344 -3.35 -11.49 -11.33
N TRP A 345 -3.11 -11.40 -12.65
CA TRP A 345 -1.87 -11.89 -13.27
C TRP A 345 -0.61 -11.26 -12.67
N MET A 346 -0.71 -10.02 -12.15
CA MET A 346 0.37 -9.31 -11.48
C MET A 346 0.87 -10.02 -10.21
N SER A 347 0.04 -10.88 -9.64
CA SER A 347 0.37 -11.67 -8.45
C SER A 347 1.02 -13.02 -8.79
N THR A 348 1.13 -13.36 -10.06
CA THR A 348 1.80 -14.59 -10.51
C THR A 348 3.31 -14.36 -10.64
N PRO A 349 4.16 -15.40 -10.46
CA PRO A 349 5.60 -15.28 -10.71
C PRO A 349 5.92 -14.74 -12.11
N GLN A 350 5.13 -15.12 -13.11
CA GLN A 350 5.24 -14.63 -14.47
C GLN A 350 4.97 -13.14 -14.57
N GLY A 351 3.89 -12.65 -13.95
CA GLY A 351 3.54 -11.23 -13.94
C GLY A 351 4.58 -10.39 -13.19
N VAL A 352 5.03 -10.87 -12.04
CA VAL A 352 6.10 -10.21 -11.26
C VAL A 352 7.38 -10.10 -12.07
N ARG A 353 7.80 -11.17 -12.76
CA ARG A 353 8.97 -11.17 -13.62
C ARG A 353 8.89 -10.12 -14.73
N ILE A 354 7.75 -10.06 -15.42
CA ILE A 354 7.52 -9.09 -16.50
C ILE A 354 7.62 -7.65 -15.96
N GLU A 355 6.97 -7.37 -14.84
CA GLU A 355 7.01 -6.04 -14.22
C GLU A 355 8.40 -5.68 -13.70
N ALA A 356 9.13 -6.63 -13.13
CA ALA A 356 10.50 -6.39 -12.66
C ALA A 356 11.45 -6.09 -13.83
N LEU A 357 11.37 -6.85 -14.92
CA LEU A 357 12.14 -6.59 -16.15
C LEU A 357 11.83 -5.20 -16.72
N ARG A 358 10.54 -4.83 -16.77
CA ARG A 358 10.11 -3.53 -17.24
C ARG A 358 10.64 -2.39 -16.37
N ALA A 359 10.48 -2.50 -15.05
CA ALA A 359 10.97 -1.51 -14.10
C ALA A 359 12.49 -1.35 -14.18
N LEU A 360 13.22 -2.46 -14.23
CA LEU A 360 14.67 -2.48 -14.39
C LEU A 360 15.12 -1.80 -15.68
N ALA A 361 14.48 -2.12 -16.80
CA ALA A 361 14.80 -1.50 -18.09
C ALA A 361 14.58 0.03 -18.08
N LEU A 362 13.51 0.49 -17.44
CA LEU A 362 13.23 1.92 -17.25
C LEU A 362 14.27 2.60 -16.35
N THR A 363 14.67 1.95 -15.27
CA THR A 363 15.70 2.44 -14.34
C THR A 363 17.05 2.56 -15.05
N LEU A 364 17.47 1.52 -15.77
CA LEU A 364 18.71 1.53 -16.58
C LEU A 364 18.69 2.62 -17.65
N ARG A 365 17.56 2.83 -18.33
CA ARG A 365 17.40 3.91 -19.31
C ARG A 365 17.58 5.29 -18.69
N ARG A 366 16.99 5.55 -17.48
CA ARG A 366 17.19 6.81 -16.74
C ARG A 366 18.65 7.01 -16.35
N ALA A 367 19.33 5.93 -15.98
CA ALA A 367 20.77 5.93 -15.69
C ALA A 367 21.65 6.03 -16.94
N ARG A 368 21.07 6.19 -18.16
CA ARG A 368 21.73 6.25 -19.47
C ARG A 368 22.50 4.97 -19.86
N ARG A 369 22.24 3.85 -19.18
CA ARG A 369 22.77 2.52 -19.50
C ARG A 369 21.89 1.87 -20.57
N PHE A 370 21.94 2.43 -21.77
CA PHE A 370 20.99 2.10 -22.85
C PHE A 370 21.18 0.67 -23.38
N GLY A 371 22.41 0.14 -23.41
CA GLY A 371 22.70 -1.23 -23.81
C GLY A 371 22.07 -2.24 -22.84
N ASP A 372 22.29 -2.05 -21.55
CA ASP A 372 21.71 -2.90 -20.50
C ASP A 372 20.17 -2.86 -20.53
N ALA A 373 19.60 -1.67 -20.71
CA ALA A 373 18.16 -1.51 -20.87
C ALA A 373 17.63 -2.29 -22.09
N ALA A 374 18.34 -2.25 -23.22
CA ALA A 374 17.96 -2.98 -24.43
C ALA A 374 17.94 -4.50 -24.22
N VAL A 375 18.88 -5.05 -23.44
CA VAL A 375 18.87 -6.47 -23.06
C VAL A 375 17.58 -6.82 -22.32
N ARG A 376 17.16 -6.01 -21.35
CA ARG A 376 15.93 -6.25 -20.58
C ARG A 376 14.67 -6.10 -21.45
N TRP A 377 14.62 -5.10 -22.35
CA TRP A 377 13.53 -4.95 -23.31
C TRP A 377 13.43 -6.16 -24.25
N ARG A 378 14.56 -6.73 -24.69
CA ARG A 378 14.57 -7.93 -25.54
C ARG A 378 13.99 -9.13 -24.81
N GLN A 379 14.38 -9.34 -23.54
CA GLN A 379 13.81 -10.38 -22.69
C GLN A 379 12.28 -10.28 -22.59
N LEU A 380 11.70 -9.06 -22.53
CA LEU A 380 10.26 -8.85 -22.50
C LEU A 380 9.57 -9.18 -23.84
N VAL A 381 10.22 -8.83 -24.98
CA VAL A 381 9.67 -9.15 -26.32
C VAL A 381 9.63 -10.66 -26.54
N ASP A 382 10.67 -11.37 -26.09
CA ASP A 382 10.81 -12.81 -26.26
C ASP A 382 10.02 -13.61 -25.21
N PHE A 383 9.46 -12.94 -24.18
CA PHE A 383 8.75 -13.61 -23.10
C PHE A 383 7.35 -14.09 -23.57
N PRO A 384 7.02 -15.39 -23.38
CA PRO A 384 5.71 -15.94 -23.75
C PRO A 384 4.58 -15.21 -22.99
N ASN A 385 3.49 -14.92 -23.71
CA ASN A 385 2.32 -14.25 -23.12
C ASN A 385 2.59 -12.90 -22.40
N CYS A 386 3.66 -12.19 -22.82
CA CYS A 386 3.88 -10.83 -22.35
C CYS A 386 2.66 -9.96 -22.73
N PRO A 387 2.10 -9.16 -21.79
CA PRO A 387 0.97 -8.29 -22.07
C PRO A 387 1.26 -7.38 -23.28
N GLN A 388 0.24 -7.22 -24.11
CA GLN A 388 0.35 -6.51 -25.37
C GLN A 388 0.94 -5.09 -25.23
N GLN A 389 0.49 -4.38 -24.18
CA GLN A 389 0.99 -3.03 -23.90
C GLN A 389 2.48 -3.00 -23.57
N ILE A 390 2.97 -3.95 -22.76
CA ILE A 390 4.39 -4.03 -22.35
C ILE A 390 5.23 -4.47 -23.53
N ARG A 391 4.76 -5.44 -24.34
CA ARG A 391 5.43 -5.87 -25.58
C ARG A 391 5.59 -4.72 -26.56
N ARG A 392 4.55 -3.88 -26.71
CA ARG A 392 4.58 -2.68 -27.54
C ARG A 392 5.63 -1.68 -27.05
N GLU A 393 5.62 -1.36 -25.75
CA GLU A 393 6.61 -0.46 -25.13
C GLU A 393 8.04 -0.99 -25.37
N SER A 394 8.22 -2.29 -25.21
CA SER A 394 9.53 -2.94 -25.36
C SER A 394 10.04 -2.92 -26.80
N THR A 395 9.17 -3.22 -27.79
CA THR A 395 9.53 -3.17 -29.22
C THR A 395 9.84 -1.75 -29.68
N GLU A 396 9.10 -0.76 -29.21
CA GLU A 396 9.38 0.65 -29.50
C GLU A 396 10.72 1.10 -28.89
N ALA A 397 10.99 0.73 -27.63
CA ALA A 397 12.25 1.04 -26.97
C ALA A 397 13.46 0.45 -27.72
N LEU A 398 13.34 -0.79 -28.21
CA LEU A 398 14.35 -1.45 -29.01
C LEU A 398 14.53 -0.78 -30.40
N ALA A 399 13.44 -0.39 -31.08
CA ALA A 399 13.50 0.35 -32.32
C ALA A 399 14.27 1.67 -32.16
N ILE A 400 14.01 2.40 -31.05
CA ILE A 400 14.72 3.64 -30.72
C ILE A 400 16.22 3.37 -30.45
N HIS A 401 16.51 2.32 -29.67
CA HIS A 401 17.88 1.95 -29.33
C HIS A 401 18.70 1.64 -30.56
N HIS A 402 18.21 0.75 -31.43
CA HIS A 402 18.90 0.38 -32.67
C HIS A 402 19.04 1.55 -33.66
N GLU A 403 18.02 2.44 -33.77
CA GLU A 403 18.10 3.62 -34.63
C GLU A 403 19.18 4.62 -34.20
N HIS A 404 19.28 4.89 -32.89
CA HIS A 404 20.04 6.04 -32.38
C HIS A 404 21.33 5.67 -31.66
N ARG A 405 21.48 4.45 -31.16
CA ARG A 405 22.64 4.01 -30.38
C ARG A 405 23.51 3.04 -31.17
N GLU A 406 22.92 1.95 -31.63
CA GLU A 406 23.63 0.94 -32.42
C GLU A 406 23.83 1.36 -33.90
N ARG A 407 22.98 2.28 -34.38
CA ARG A 407 22.90 2.68 -35.79
C ARG A 407 22.60 1.52 -36.75
N ASP A 408 22.01 0.45 -36.21
CA ASP A 408 21.51 -0.68 -36.97
C ASP A 408 20.08 -0.38 -37.46
N LEU A 409 20.00 0.21 -38.63
CA LEU A 409 18.73 0.62 -39.23
C LEU A 409 17.87 -0.57 -39.64
N ALA A 410 18.47 -1.74 -39.93
CA ALA A 410 17.71 -2.95 -40.26
C ALA A 410 17.00 -3.51 -39.04
N ALA A 411 17.69 -3.67 -37.90
CA ALA A 411 17.10 -4.06 -36.66
C ALA A 411 16.07 -3.02 -36.17
N ALA A 412 16.36 -1.73 -36.29
CA ALA A 412 15.40 -0.66 -35.95
C ALA A 412 14.10 -0.78 -36.75
N LYS A 413 14.16 -1.06 -38.06
CA LYS A 413 12.98 -1.30 -38.90
C LYS A 413 12.20 -2.53 -38.46
N MET A 414 12.91 -3.64 -38.22
CA MET A 414 12.27 -4.88 -37.73
C MET A 414 11.46 -4.67 -36.45
N PHE A 415 12.06 -4.02 -35.45
CA PHE A 415 11.35 -3.77 -34.16
C PHE A 415 10.21 -2.76 -34.31
N ALA A 416 10.36 -1.75 -35.19
CA ALA A 416 9.29 -0.82 -35.48
C ALA A 416 8.08 -1.50 -36.17
N LEU A 417 8.32 -2.45 -37.10
CA LEU A 417 7.27 -3.25 -37.70
C LEU A 417 6.57 -4.15 -36.69
N LYS A 418 7.34 -4.90 -35.87
CA LYS A 418 6.78 -5.71 -34.76
C LYS A 418 5.90 -4.88 -33.81
N SER A 419 6.24 -3.63 -33.60
CA SER A 419 5.49 -2.71 -32.78
C SER A 419 4.10 -2.40 -33.39
N LEU A 420 3.97 -2.30 -34.71
CA LEU A 420 2.69 -2.06 -35.41
C LEU A 420 1.75 -3.27 -35.41
N GLU A 421 2.27 -4.51 -35.41
CA GLU A 421 1.47 -5.73 -35.36
C GLU A 421 0.58 -5.81 -34.12
N VAL A 422 0.93 -5.04 -33.08
CA VAL A 422 0.27 -5.06 -31.76
C VAL A 422 -0.91 -4.08 -31.64
N GLY A 423 -1.22 -3.26 -32.67
CA GLY A 423 -2.39 -2.35 -32.67
C GLY A 423 -2.21 -1.14 -33.57
N PRO A 424 -2.69 -1.21 -34.83
CA PRO A 424 -2.38 -0.22 -35.84
C PRO A 424 -3.16 1.10 -35.79
N GLU A 425 -4.29 1.16 -35.05
CA GLU A 425 -5.29 2.25 -35.21
C GLU A 425 -5.29 3.29 -34.08
N THR A 426 -4.16 3.64 -33.54
CA THR A 426 -4.06 4.63 -32.46
C THR A 426 -3.06 5.73 -32.83
N ALA A 427 -3.16 6.91 -32.19
CA ALA A 427 -2.18 8.00 -32.30
C ALA A 427 -0.72 7.51 -32.13
N TRP A 428 -0.51 6.45 -31.35
CA TRP A 428 0.75 5.76 -31.19
C TRP A 428 1.18 5.06 -32.49
N GLY A 429 0.26 4.40 -33.22
CA GLY A 429 0.55 3.79 -34.53
C GLY A 429 1.04 4.81 -35.55
N ASP A 430 0.55 6.05 -35.51
CA ASP A 430 1.02 7.14 -36.36
C ASP A 430 2.48 7.51 -36.04
N ALA A 431 2.83 7.59 -34.77
CA ALA A 431 4.21 7.87 -34.36
C ALA A 431 5.18 6.78 -34.85
N VAL A 432 4.76 5.50 -34.79
CA VAL A 432 5.57 4.38 -35.30
C VAL A 432 5.69 4.41 -36.82
N ARG A 433 4.58 4.69 -37.53
CA ARG A 433 4.62 4.88 -39.02
C ARG A 433 5.54 6.01 -39.43
N HIS A 434 5.52 7.12 -38.72
CA HIS A 434 6.44 8.24 -38.91
C HIS A 434 7.90 7.84 -38.70
N ARG A 435 8.18 7.03 -37.69
CA ARG A 435 9.52 6.46 -37.42
C ARG A 435 9.96 5.54 -38.56
N LEU A 436 9.10 4.62 -38.99
CA LEU A 436 9.37 3.72 -40.11
C LEU A 436 9.74 4.48 -41.39
N ALA A 437 8.95 5.47 -41.79
CA ALA A 437 9.22 6.30 -42.97
C ALA A 437 10.56 7.03 -42.85
N ARG A 438 10.97 7.45 -41.64
CA ARG A 438 12.27 8.06 -41.37
C ARG A 438 13.41 7.04 -41.53
N ILE A 439 13.29 5.85 -40.94
CA ILE A 439 14.27 4.78 -41.02
C ILE A 439 14.45 4.33 -42.45
N GLU A 440 13.37 4.17 -43.22
CA GLU A 440 13.44 3.79 -44.67
C GLU A 440 14.17 4.82 -45.52
N ARG A 441 13.94 6.11 -45.26
CA ARG A 441 14.69 7.18 -45.93
C ARG A 441 16.19 7.08 -45.62
N LYS A 442 16.55 6.81 -44.37
CA LYS A 442 17.97 6.65 -43.98
C LYS A 442 18.60 5.42 -44.63
N LEU A 443 17.90 4.30 -44.71
CA LEU A 443 18.36 3.08 -45.38
C LEU A 443 18.64 3.34 -46.89
N LYS A 444 17.69 3.98 -47.58
CA LYS A 444 17.88 4.33 -49.02
C LYS A 444 19.07 5.27 -49.25
N VAL A 445 19.40 6.15 -48.32
CA VAL A 445 20.58 7.03 -48.42
C VAL A 445 21.85 6.23 -48.17
N SER A 446 21.86 5.28 -47.23
CA SER A 446 23.00 4.43 -46.91
C SER A 446 23.33 3.42 -48.03
N GLU A 447 22.36 3.04 -48.84
CA GLU A 447 22.53 2.11 -49.99
C GLU A 447 22.99 2.81 -51.27
N ARG A 448 22.98 4.16 -51.33
CA ARG A 448 23.49 4.89 -52.49
C ARG A 448 25.03 4.78 -52.51
N PRO A 449 25.64 4.27 -53.63
CA PRO A 449 27.10 4.24 -53.75
C PRO A 449 27.64 5.66 -53.67
N LEU A 450 28.68 5.86 -52.84
CA LEU A 450 29.39 7.14 -52.68
C LEU A 450 29.97 7.71 -53.97
N PHE A 451 30.13 6.87 -54.97
CA PHE A 451 30.55 7.28 -56.32
C PHE A 451 29.57 6.71 -57.35
N PRO A 452 28.96 7.54 -58.22
CA PRO A 452 28.23 7.03 -59.35
C PRO A 452 29.18 6.24 -60.22
N SER A 453 28.89 4.97 -60.56
CA SER A 453 29.61 4.21 -61.54
C SER A 453 29.69 5.04 -62.82
N SER A 454 30.92 5.34 -63.27
CA SER A 454 31.14 6.08 -64.52
C SER A 454 30.38 5.38 -65.64
N PRO A 455 29.67 6.12 -66.48
CA PRO A 455 29.00 5.52 -67.63
C PRO A 455 30.03 4.82 -68.46
N SER A 456 29.84 3.53 -68.77
CA SER A 456 30.64 2.75 -69.70
C SER A 456 30.71 3.47 -71.06
N GLN A 457 31.91 3.90 -71.47
CA GLN A 457 32.11 4.49 -72.79
C GLN A 457 31.65 3.49 -73.84
N PRO A 458 30.94 3.92 -74.89
CA PRO A 458 30.64 3.06 -76.01
C PRO A 458 31.95 2.73 -76.77
N SER A 459 32.21 1.46 -76.98
CA SER A 459 33.36 0.94 -77.75
C SER A 459 33.33 1.55 -79.16
N CYS A 460 34.36 2.36 -79.46
CA CYS A 460 34.62 2.81 -80.79
C CYS A 460 34.94 1.60 -81.68
N GLY A 461 34.11 1.34 -82.68
CA GLY A 461 34.34 0.32 -83.69
C GLY A 461 35.56 0.70 -84.56
N SER A 462 36.48 -0.20 -84.65
CA SER A 462 37.64 -0.09 -85.53
C SER A 462 37.23 -0.10 -87.04
N PRO A 463 37.83 0.73 -87.92
CA PRO A 463 37.49 0.71 -89.30
C PRO A 463 38.19 -0.48 -89.99
N THR A 464 37.47 -1.28 -90.74
CA THR A 464 37.93 -2.34 -91.62
C THR A 464 38.71 -1.75 -92.81
N SER A 465 40.00 -2.10 -92.95
CA SER A 465 40.85 -1.80 -94.09
C SER A 465 40.43 -2.62 -95.31
N GLY A 466 39.93 -1.95 -96.31
CA GLY A 466 39.68 -2.56 -97.61
C GLY A 466 40.98 -2.77 -98.38
N HIS A 467 41.27 -4.01 -98.82
CA HIS A 467 42.25 -4.35 -99.76
C HIS A 467 41.74 -4.05 -101.17
N ARG A 468 42.45 -3.19 -101.89
CA ARG A 468 42.37 -3.08 -103.33
C ARG A 468 43.45 -4.03 -103.93
N THR A 469 43.07 -4.94 -104.79
CA THR A 469 43.93 -5.64 -105.75
C THR A 469 43.71 -4.99 -107.08
N SER A 470 44.83 -4.58 -107.64
CA SER A 470 44.98 -4.15 -109.04
C SER A 470 45.32 -5.36 -109.92
N SER A 471 44.75 -5.44 -111.09
CA SER A 471 45.27 -5.67 -112.40
C SER A 471 44.30 -5.32 -113.46
#